data_4d47ef24a95664af3679008c5bd1c736
#
_entry.id   4d47ef24a95664af3679008c5bd1c736
#
_cell.length_a   1.000
_cell.length_b   1.000
_cell.length_c   1.000
_cell.angle_alpha   90.00
_cell.angle_beta   90.00
_cell.angle_gamma   90.00
#
_symmetry.space_group_name_H-M   'P 1'
#
loop_
_entity.id
_entity.type
_entity.pdbx_description
1 polymer ?
#
loop_
_entity_poly.entity_id
_entity_poly.type
_entity_poly.pdbx_seq_one_letter_code
_entity_poly.pdbx_strand_id
1 'polypeptide(L)'
;GQDTGIWGTDFADEDLAEGAPRNLAQLLQAVAEAVRPHNVWVRVLYLQPEGMTDELIDTIRDTPEVLPYIDIPVQHCDARILKAMRRSGSRQELEDLFRDLRERIPGIVIRSTAMVGFPTETDDEFRDLIDFMDTVGFDYTSVFAYSQEEGSLAAKMEGQVDEEVKLERAQEAMDLAESLGFAATAAHVGERAQVIVDGIEETEDGTELIGHAWFQAPDSDGAVHLDANEASVGDILTVEFTDSFCYELIGHVVE
;
A
#
# COMPACT_ATOMS: atom_id res chain seq x y z
N GLY A 1 -6.64 -9.95 8.16
CA GLY A 1 -6.07 -9.51 9.46
C GLY A 1 -5.74 -8.04 9.43
N GLN A 2 -5.56 -7.43 10.61
CA GLN A 2 -5.18 -6.00 10.72
C GLN A 2 -3.66 -5.80 10.83
N ASP A 3 -2.92 -6.86 11.07
CA ASP A 3 -1.47 -6.90 11.08
C ASP A 3 -1.03 -8.27 10.59
N THR A 4 -0.61 -8.31 9.35
CA THR A 4 -0.19 -9.55 8.70
C THR A 4 1.23 -9.93 9.13
N GLY A 5 2.04 -8.94 9.51
CA GLY A 5 3.45 -9.13 9.89
C GLY A 5 3.66 -10.01 11.12
N ILE A 6 2.68 -10.05 12.03
CA ILE A 6 2.76 -10.88 13.25
C ILE A 6 2.27 -12.33 13.06
N TRP A 7 1.92 -12.72 11.83
CA TRP A 7 1.46 -14.08 11.58
C TRP A 7 2.50 -15.12 12.03
N GLY A 8 2.08 -16.07 12.82
CA GLY A 8 2.91 -17.16 13.35
C GLY A 8 3.66 -16.84 14.63
N THR A 9 3.68 -15.58 15.12
CA THR A 9 4.44 -15.18 16.32
C THR A 9 3.88 -15.79 17.61
N ASP A 10 2.64 -16.24 17.61
CA ASP A 10 1.94 -16.87 18.74
C ASP A 10 1.82 -18.40 18.63
N PHE A 11 2.44 -19.01 17.62
CA PHE A 11 2.41 -20.47 17.46
C PHE A 11 3.36 -21.13 18.47
N ALA A 12 2.84 -22.10 19.22
CA ALA A 12 3.69 -22.97 20.03
C ALA A 12 4.37 -24.03 19.15
N ASP A 13 5.64 -24.34 19.42
CA ASP A 13 6.40 -25.31 18.62
C ASP A 13 5.75 -26.70 18.60
N GLU A 14 5.07 -27.08 19.68
CA GLU A 14 4.37 -28.36 19.84
C GLU A 14 3.10 -28.48 19.00
N ASP A 15 2.55 -27.34 18.53
CA ASP A 15 1.32 -27.31 17.72
C ASP A 15 1.60 -27.35 16.21
N LEU A 16 2.87 -27.20 15.81
CA LEU A 16 3.26 -27.13 14.41
C LEU A 16 3.74 -28.49 13.90
N ALA A 17 3.21 -28.89 12.74
CA ALA A 17 3.75 -30.03 12.01
C ALA A 17 5.20 -29.76 11.57
N GLU A 18 5.98 -30.84 11.41
CA GLU A 18 7.34 -30.72 10.88
C GLU A 18 7.32 -30.06 9.48
N GLY A 19 8.10 -28.98 9.32
CA GLY A 19 8.16 -28.22 8.07
C GLY A 19 7.03 -27.21 7.86
N ALA A 20 6.12 -27.01 8.83
CA ALA A 20 5.11 -25.98 8.74
C ALA A 20 5.72 -24.57 8.84
N PRO A 21 5.18 -23.57 8.09
CA PRO A 21 5.62 -22.18 8.19
C PRO A 21 5.47 -21.65 9.62
N ARG A 22 6.47 -20.87 10.09
CA ARG A 22 6.54 -20.33 11.46
C ARG A 22 6.42 -18.81 11.51
N ASN A 23 6.54 -18.15 10.37
CA ASN A 23 6.41 -16.71 10.21
C ASN A 23 5.84 -16.37 8.84
N LEU A 24 5.54 -15.10 8.62
CA LEU A 24 4.95 -14.63 7.37
C LEU A 24 5.83 -14.93 6.15
N ALA A 25 7.15 -14.77 6.26
CA ALA A 25 8.07 -15.04 5.14
C ALA A 25 7.97 -16.49 4.67
N GLN A 26 8.01 -17.45 5.60
CA GLN A 26 7.87 -18.88 5.30
C GLN A 26 6.45 -19.23 4.78
N LEU A 27 5.42 -18.54 5.30
CA LEU A 27 4.07 -18.70 4.76
C LEU A 27 4.00 -18.26 3.31
N LEU A 28 4.57 -17.09 2.98
CA LEU A 28 4.59 -16.58 1.61
C LEU A 28 5.33 -17.53 0.66
N GLN A 29 6.46 -18.09 1.09
CA GLN A 29 7.19 -19.08 0.30
C GLN A 29 6.35 -20.34 0.03
N ALA A 30 5.66 -20.85 1.06
CA ALA A 30 4.78 -22.01 0.91
C ALA A 30 3.57 -21.72 0.02
N VAL A 31 2.96 -20.52 0.13
CA VAL A 31 1.86 -20.10 -0.74
C VAL A 31 2.35 -19.93 -2.17
N ALA A 32 3.49 -19.27 -2.38
CA ALA A 32 4.08 -19.07 -3.70
C ALA A 32 4.36 -20.41 -4.41
N GLU A 33 4.93 -21.38 -3.70
CA GLU A 33 5.15 -22.73 -4.25
C GLU A 33 3.81 -23.40 -4.66
N ALA A 34 2.77 -23.26 -3.85
CA ALA A 34 1.47 -23.85 -4.13
C ALA A 34 0.76 -23.21 -5.32
N VAL A 35 0.90 -21.89 -5.53
CA VAL A 35 0.20 -21.15 -6.59
C VAL A 35 1.01 -21.04 -7.89
N ARG A 36 2.29 -21.34 -7.88
CA ARG A 36 3.20 -21.26 -9.05
C ARG A 36 2.65 -21.91 -10.33
N PRO A 37 2.01 -23.11 -10.28
CA PRO A 37 1.44 -23.71 -11.48
C PRO A 37 0.22 -22.99 -12.05
N HIS A 38 -0.34 -22.02 -11.33
CA HIS A 38 -1.62 -21.37 -11.64
C HIS A 38 -1.48 -19.91 -12.09
N ASN A 39 -0.27 -19.37 -12.19
CA ASN A 39 -0.02 -17.97 -12.55
C ASN A 39 -0.82 -16.99 -11.69
N VAL A 40 -0.72 -17.12 -10.37
CA VAL A 40 -1.44 -16.31 -9.38
C VAL A 40 -0.49 -15.30 -8.75
N TRP A 41 -0.93 -14.08 -8.60
CA TRP A 41 -0.22 -13.03 -7.86
C TRP A 41 -0.53 -13.10 -6.37
N VAL A 42 0.51 -13.02 -5.55
CA VAL A 42 0.39 -12.95 -4.09
C VAL A 42 0.78 -11.54 -3.64
N ARG A 43 -0.16 -10.82 -3.04
CA ARG A 43 0.05 -9.46 -2.52
C ARG A 43 -0.07 -9.48 -1.00
N VAL A 44 0.86 -8.79 -0.32
CA VAL A 44 0.83 -8.65 1.15
C VAL A 44 0.31 -7.26 1.51
N LEU A 45 -0.75 -7.22 2.31
CA LEU A 45 -1.36 -5.99 2.80
C LEU A 45 -1.37 -5.96 4.34
N TYR A 46 -1.53 -4.77 4.91
CA TYR A 46 -1.66 -4.52 6.35
C TYR A 46 -0.44 -4.96 7.17
N LEU A 47 0.73 -4.53 6.75
CA LEU A 47 1.97 -4.71 7.52
C LEU A 47 2.15 -3.56 8.52
N GLN A 48 2.94 -3.80 9.55
CA GLN A 48 3.46 -2.78 10.44
C GLN A 48 4.98 -2.62 10.21
N PRO A 49 5.56 -1.44 10.47
CA PRO A 49 7.01 -1.24 10.32
C PRO A 49 7.84 -2.31 11.06
N GLU A 50 7.41 -2.69 12.26
CA GLU A 50 8.08 -3.69 13.09
C GLU A 50 8.02 -5.11 12.51
N GLY A 51 7.07 -5.37 11.64
CA GLY A 51 6.91 -6.66 10.94
C GLY A 51 7.85 -6.86 9.75
N MET A 52 8.56 -5.79 9.32
CA MET A 52 9.47 -5.83 8.17
C MET A 52 10.83 -6.42 8.57
N THR A 53 10.88 -7.75 8.66
CA THR A 53 12.13 -8.47 8.94
C THR A 53 12.96 -8.65 7.68
N ASP A 54 14.29 -8.85 7.83
CA ASP A 54 15.19 -9.14 6.69
C ASP A 54 14.72 -10.36 5.90
N GLU A 55 14.25 -11.41 6.57
CA GLU A 55 13.72 -12.63 5.93
C GLU A 55 12.49 -12.32 5.08
N LEU A 56 11.59 -11.43 5.55
CA LEU A 56 10.40 -11.04 4.81
C LEU A 56 10.77 -10.18 3.58
N ILE A 57 11.67 -9.23 3.75
CA ILE A 57 12.16 -8.36 2.66
C ILE A 57 12.81 -9.22 1.57
N ASP A 58 13.71 -10.14 1.95
CA ASP A 58 14.36 -11.05 1.01
C ASP A 58 13.35 -11.97 0.33
N THR A 59 12.34 -12.44 1.06
CA THR A 59 11.27 -13.28 0.48
C THR A 59 10.45 -12.52 -0.56
N ILE A 60 10.05 -11.26 -0.29
CA ILE A 60 9.33 -10.42 -1.26
C ILE A 60 10.20 -10.17 -2.50
N ARG A 61 11.50 -9.88 -2.33
CA ARG A 61 12.42 -9.66 -3.44
C ARG A 61 12.63 -10.89 -4.32
N ASP A 62 12.83 -12.06 -3.68
CA ASP A 62 13.36 -13.25 -4.35
C ASP A 62 12.28 -14.25 -4.79
N THR A 63 11.01 -14.01 -4.45
CA THR A 63 9.89 -14.91 -4.77
C THR A 63 9.01 -14.30 -5.87
N PRO A 64 9.11 -14.74 -7.12
CA PRO A 64 8.43 -14.13 -8.27
C PRO A 64 6.91 -14.04 -8.17
N GLU A 65 6.28 -14.97 -7.45
CA GLU A 65 4.82 -14.99 -7.24
C GLU A 65 4.36 -13.95 -6.23
N VAL A 66 5.28 -13.45 -5.36
CA VAL A 66 5.01 -12.40 -4.38
C VAL A 66 5.31 -11.06 -5.02
N LEU A 67 4.27 -10.24 -5.16
CA LEU A 67 4.43 -8.93 -5.80
C LEU A 67 5.32 -8.01 -4.97
N PRO A 68 6.20 -7.21 -5.60
CA PRO A 68 6.98 -6.18 -4.93
C PRO A 68 6.08 -4.96 -4.58
N TYR A 69 5.10 -5.22 -3.75
CA TYR A 69 4.10 -4.28 -3.29
C TYR A 69 3.88 -4.48 -1.79
N ILE A 70 3.95 -3.41 -1.02
CA ILE A 70 3.71 -3.43 0.42
C ILE A 70 2.73 -2.34 0.82
N ASP A 71 1.91 -2.66 1.84
CA ASP A 71 1.01 -1.73 2.49
C ASP A 71 1.39 -1.63 3.98
N ILE A 72 1.99 -0.49 4.34
CA ILE A 72 2.45 -0.19 5.71
C ILE A 72 1.80 1.11 6.17
N PRO A 73 0.65 1.06 6.87
CA PRO A 73 0.02 2.24 7.44
C PRO A 73 0.88 2.85 8.56
N VAL A 74 1.62 3.93 8.29
CA VAL A 74 2.47 4.60 9.29
C VAL A 74 1.66 5.39 10.30
N GLN A 75 0.52 5.95 9.89
CA GLN A 75 -0.37 6.84 10.61
C GLN A 75 0.24 8.23 10.86
N HIS A 76 1.44 8.32 11.40
CA HIS A 76 2.20 9.54 11.67
C HIS A 76 3.71 9.23 11.66
N CYS A 77 4.57 10.27 11.63
CA CYS A 77 6.02 10.11 11.73
C CYS A 77 6.61 10.60 13.06
N ASP A 78 5.92 11.50 13.78
CA ASP A 78 6.40 12.02 15.05
C ASP A 78 6.32 10.98 16.17
N ALA A 79 7.46 10.77 16.88
CA ALA A 79 7.58 9.73 17.91
C ALA A 79 6.63 9.94 19.10
N ARG A 80 6.31 11.19 19.46
CA ARG A 80 5.37 11.52 20.54
C ARG A 80 3.94 11.16 20.15
N ILE A 81 3.54 11.49 18.92
CA ILE A 81 2.21 11.17 18.39
C ILE A 81 2.07 9.65 18.20
N LEU A 82 3.06 8.99 17.58
CA LEU A 82 3.07 7.53 17.45
C LEU A 82 2.91 6.83 18.80
N LYS A 83 3.66 7.27 19.82
CA LYS A 83 3.53 6.73 21.17
C LYS A 83 2.14 6.96 21.76
N ALA A 84 1.51 8.11 21.51
CA ALA A 84 0.14 8.39 21.94
C ALA A 84 -0.88 7.50 21.23
N MET A 85 -0.62 7.12 19.97
CA MET A 85 -1.37 6.13 19.19
C MET A 85 -1.07 4.67 19.58
N ARG A 86 -0.17 4.45 20.56
CA ARG A 86 0.35 3.13 20.94
C ARG A 86 1.11 2.42 19.82
N ARG A 87 1.82 3.19 19.02
CA ARG A 87 2.75 2.72 18.00
C ARG A 87 4.17 3.06 18.43
N SER A 88 5.13 2.34 17.90
CA SER A 88 6.56 2.61 18.04
C SER A 88 7.11 3.29 16.79
N GLY A 89 8.33 3.78 16.92
CA GLY A 89 9.07 4.38 15.82
C GLY A 89 9.23 5.89 15.94
N SER A 90 10.00 6.41 15.01
CA SER A 90 10.30 7.82 14.82
C SER A 90 10.42 8.10 13.33
N ARG A 91 10.39 9.38 12.96
CA ARG A 91 10.58 9.81 11.57
C ARG A 91 11.83 9.19 10.94
N GLN A 92 12.97 9.25 11.63
CA GLN A 92 14.24 8.72 11.10
C GLN A 92 14.18 7.20 10.86
N GLU A 93 13.60 6.45 11.80
CA GLU A 93 13.47 4.99 11.66
C GLU A 93 12.55 4.62 10.49
N LEU A 94 11.47 5.38 10.27
CA LEU A 94 10.57 5.16 9.14
C LEU A 94 11.23 5.53 7.80
N GLU A 95 11.92 6.67 7.71
CA GLU A 95 12.67 7.06 6.52
C GLU A 95 13.76 6.03 6.17
N ASP A 96 14.49 5.54 7.17
CA ASP A 96 15.51 4.51 6.99
C ASP A 96 14.89 3.20 6.50
N LEU A 97 13.75 2.78 7.04
CA LEU A 97 13.01 1.59 6.61
C LEU A 97 12.59 1.70 5.13
N PHE A 98 11.93 2.78 4.74
CA PHE A 98 11.42 2.92 3.37
C PHE A 98 12.56 3.09 2.36
N ARG A 99 13.66 3.73 2.73
CA ARG A 99 14.88 3.78 1.92
C ARG A 99 15.48 2.37 1.73
N ASP A 100 15.64 1.59 2.80
CA ASP A 100 16.14 0.22 2.73
C ASP A 100 15.26 -0.67 1.84
N LEU A 101 13.94 -0.55 1.96
CA LEU A 101 12.99 -1.27 1.11
C LEU A 101 13.18 -0.94 -0.38
N ARG A 102 13.29 0.34 -0.74
CA ARG A 102 13.51 0.76 -2.14
C ARG A 102 14.88 0.33 -2.67
N GLU A 103 15.91 0.31 -1.81
CA GLU A 103 17.26 -0.16 -2.19
C GLU A 103 17.31 -1.68 -2.38
N ARG A 104 16.62 -2.44 -1.53
CA ARG A 104 16.67 -3.92 -1.53
C ARG A 104 15.69 -4.56 -2.50
N ILE A 105 14.56 -3.93 -2.78
CA ILE A 105 13.52 -4.46 -3.67
C ILE A 105 13.32 -3.47 -4.84
N PRO A 106 14.02 -3.66 -5.97
CA PRO A 106 13.89 -2.77 -7.12
C PRO A 106 12.45 -2.67 -7.63
N GLY A 107 11.96 -1.45 -7.81
CA GLY A 107 10.60 -1.21 -8.31
C GLY A 107 9.49 -1.46 -7.29
N ILE A 108 9.81 -1.60 -6.00
CA ILE A 108 8.79 -1.79 -4.96
C ILE A 108 7.79 -0.64 -4.95
N VAL A 109 6.52 -1.01 -4.89
CA VAL A 109 5.41 -0.09 -4.67
C VAL A 109 5.10 -0.03 -3.18
N ILE A 110 5.01 1.18 -2.65
CA ILE A 110 4.76 1.43 -1.23
C ILE A 110 3.44 2.17 -1.07
N ARG A 111 2.46 1.47 -0.50
CA ARG A 111 1.22 2.05 -0.02
C ARG A 111 1.33 2.38 1.46
N SER A 112 0.76 3.52 1.88
CA SER A 112 0.72 3.91 3.28
C SER A 112 -0.62 4.55 3.65
N THR A 113 -0.79 4.84 4.93
CA THR A 113 -1.92 5.57 5.49
C THR A 113 -1.39 6.59 6.49
N ALA A 114 -1.85 7.83 6.37
CA ALA A 114 -1.58 8.90 7.33
C ALA A 114 -2.86 9.32 8.06
N MET A 115 -2.73 9.68 9.33
CA MET A 115 -3.81 10.23 10.14
C MET A 115 -3.38 11.58 10.69
N VAL A 116 -4.20 12.61 10.47
CA VAL A 116 -3.96 13.98 10.92
C VAL A 116 -4.99 14.42 11.95
N GLY A 117 -4.63 15.42 12.76
CA GLY A 117 -5.53 15.95 13.78
C GLY A 117 -5.73 15.01 14.98
N PHE A 118 -4.79 14.11 15.24
CA PHE A 118 -4.82 13.30 16.46
C PHE A 118 -4.75 14.19 17.70
N PRO A 119 -5.42 13.84 18.85
CA PRO A 119 -5.38 14.67 20.05
C PRO A 119 -3.96 15.08 20.42
N THR A 120 -3.76 16.37 20.68
CA THR A 120 -2.51 17.04 21.00
C THR A 120 -1.52 17.25 19.84
N GLU A 121 -1.84 16.85 18.60
CA GLU A 121 -1.01 17.14 17.43
C GLU A 121 -0.85 18.65 17.25
N THR A 122 0.40 19.12 17.16
CA THR A 122 0.75 20.51 16.95
C THR A 122 0.93 20.82 15.45
N ASP A 123 0.99 22.11 15.10
CA ASP A 123 1.25 22.51 13.72
C ASP A 123 2.65 22.09 13.26
N ASP A 124 3.65 22.11 14.13
CA ASP A 124 5.02 21.69 13.80
C ASP A 124 5.06 20.17 13.50
N GLU A 125 4.37 19.36 14.29
CA GLU A 125 4.30 17.91 14.07
C GLU A 125 3.51 17.56 12.80
N PHE A 126 2.46 18.31 12.49
CA PHE A 126 1.77 18.18 11.20
C PHE A 126 2.68 18.56 10.03
N ARG A 127 3.44 19.67 10.12
CA ARG A 127 4.42 20.05 9.09
C ARG A 127 5.50 18.98 8.90
N ASP A 128 5.96 18.38 9.99
CA ASP A 128 6.89 17.26 9.95
C ASP A 128 6.31 16.04 9.21
N LEU A 129 5.01 15.76 9.38
CA LEU A 129 4.34 14.67 8.65
C LEU A 129 4.26 14.96 7.14
N ILE A 130 3.90 16.18 6.74
CA ILE A 130 3.88 16.60 5.34
C ILE A 130 5.25 16.45 4.68
N ASP A 131 6.30 16.95 5.34
CA ASP A 131 7.69 16.85 4.84
C ASP A 131 8.19 15.39 4.80
N PHE A 132 7.77 14.57 5.76
CA PHE A 132 8.05 13.12 5.75
C PHE A 132 7.37 12.42 4.55
N MET A 133 6.09 12.71 4.27
CA MET A 133 5.36 12.12 3.15
C MET A 133 6.01 12.49 1.81
N ASP A 134 6.42 13.74 1.65
CA ASP A 134 7.14 14.23 0.46
C ASP A 134 8.52 13.57 0.33
N THR A 135 9.26 13.44 1.43
CA THR A 135 10.60 12.83 1.46
C THR A 135 10.57 11.34 1.09
N VAL A 136 9.61 10.60 1.62
CA VAL A 136 9.47 9.14 1.34
C VAL A 136 8.92 8.92 -0.06
N GLY A 137 8.01 9.77 -0.53
CA GLY A 137 7.39 9.66 -1.84
C GLY A 137 6.62 8.34 -1.99
N PHE A 138 5.57 8.16 -1.20
CA PHE A 138 4.69 6.99 -1.29
C PHE A 138 4.00 6.94 -2.66
N ASP A 139 3.85 5.74 -3.21
CA ASP A 139 3.15 5.53 -4.47
C ASP A 139 1.63 5.69 -4.29
N TYR A 140 1.11 5.22 -3.16
CA TYR A 140 -0.29 5.37 -2.77
C TYR A 140 -0.40 5.76 -1.30
N THR A 141 -1.20 6.77 -1.00
CA THR A 141 -1.43 7.19 0.40
C THR A 141 -2.89 7.48 0.65
N SER A 142 -3.46 6.81 1.64
CA SER A 142 -4.76 7.20 2.19
C SER A 142 -4.56 8.17 3.35
N VAL A 143 -5.32 9.26 3.38
CA VAL A 143 -5.27 10.25 4.47
C VAL A 143 -6.60 10.28 5.19
N PHE A 144 -6.56 10.26 6.52
CA PHE A 144 -7.75 10.35 7.37
C PHE A 144 -7.59 11.46 8.41
N ALA A 145 -8.63 12.30 8.55
CA ALA A 145 -8.79 13.12 9.73
C ALA A 145 -9.15 12.22 10.92
N TYR A 146 -8.55 12.46 12.09
CA TYR A 146 -8.90 11.72 13.30
C TYR A 146 -10.38 11.89 13.66
N SER A 147 -11.09 10.78 13.82
CA SER A 147 -12.47 10.72 14.31
C SER A 147 -12.51 10.34 15.79
N GLN A 148 -13.28 11.11 16.59
CA GLN A 148 -13.41 10.88 18.01
C GLN A 148 -14.43 9.76 18.30
N GLU A 149 -14.00 8.51 18.23
CA GLU A 149 -14.85 7.34 18.44
C GLU A 149 -15.12 7.07 19.92
N GLU A 150 -16.40 7.01 20.31
CA GLU A 150 -16.83 6.73 21.68
C GLU A 150 -16.23 5.42 22.21
N GLY A 151 -15.73 5.46 23.43
CA GLY A 151 -15.11 4.30 24.08
C GLY A 151 -13.60 4.15 23.82
N SER A 152 -13.04 4.83 22.81
CA SER A 152 -11.60 4.84 22.56
C SER A 152 -10.85 5.63 23.64
N LEU A 153 -9.56 5.31 23.82
CA LEU A 153 -8.70 6.08 24.73
C LEU A 153 -8.43 7.48 24.18
N ALA A 154 -8.21 7.58 22.87
CA ALA A 154 -7.96 8.85 22.21
C ALA A 154 -9.13 9.82 22.36
N ALA A 155 -10.39 9.33 22.35
CA ALA A 155 -11.55 10.16 22.59
C ALA A 155 -11.59 10.84 23.96
N LYS A 156 -10.86 10.29 24.95
CA LYS A 156 -10.79 10.80 26.32
C LYS A 156 -9.55 11.67 26.57
N MET A 157 -8.68 11.81 25.60
CA MET A 157 -7.51 12.66 25.71
C MET A 157 -7.92 14.14 25.74
N GLU A 158 -7.22 14.92 26.54
CA GLU A 158 -7.26 16.38 26.45
C GLU A 158 -6.54 16.84 25.18
N GLY A 159 -6.78 18.10 24.77
CA GLY A 159 -6.13 18.66 23.59
C GLY A 159 -6.66 18.09 22.26
N GLN A 160 -7.98 17.81 22.22
CA GLN A 160 -8.64 17.50 20.94
C GLN A 160 -8.41 18.67 19.96
N VAL A 161 -8.01 18.35 18.75
CA VAL A 161 -7.83 19.35 17.68
C VAL A 161 -9.21 19.76 17.17
N ASP A 162 -9.40 21.05 16.89
CA ASP A 162 -10.65 21.56 16.33
C ASP A 162 -10.97 20.91 14.99
N GLU A 163 -12.24 20.66 14.73
CA GLU A 163 -12.69 19.92 13.55
C GLU A 163 -12.31 20.63 12.24
N GLU A 164 -12.39 21.97 12.21
CA GLU A 164 -11.99 22.78 11.07
C GLU A 164 -10.47 22.59 10.76
N VAL A 165 -9.63 22.60 11.81
CA VAL A 165 -8.17 22.36 11.67
C VAL A 165 -7.86 20.95 11.18
N LYS A 166 -8.59 19.93 11.67
CA LYS A 166 -8.44 18.56 11.18
C LYS A 166 -8.74 18.44 9.69
N LEU A 167 -9.84 19.07 9.25
CA LEU A 167 -10.24 19.05 7.84
C LEU A 167 -9.26 19.79 6.95
N GLU A 168 -8.74 20.94 7.39
CA GLU A 168 -7.69 21.69 6.67
C GLU A 168 -6.41 20.85 6.53
N ARG A 169 -5.95 20.24 7.62
CA ARG A 169 -4.77 19.35 7.61
C ARG A 169 -4.99 18.13 6.72
N ALA A 170 -6.18 17.53 6.77
CA ALA A 170 -6.51 16.38 5.92
C ALA A 170 -6.49 16.76 4.45
N GLN A 171 -7.06 17.92 4.10
CA GLN A 171 -7.05 18.39 2.71
C GLN A 171 -5.60 18.65 2.21
N GLU A 172 -4.76 19.34 2.99
CA GLU A 172 -3.36 19.60 2.62
C GLU A 172 -2.58 18.28 2.43
N ALA A 173 -2.76 17.31 3.33
CA ALA A 173 -2.11 16.02 3.23
C ALA A 173 -2.65 15.17 2.07
N MET A 174 -3.95 15.25 1.75
CA MET A 174 -4.54 14.59 0.57
C MET A 174 -4.02 15.20 -0.73
N ASP A 175 -3.93 16.53 -0.82
CA ASP A 175 -3.43 17.21 -2.02
C ASP A 175 -1.97 16.78 -2.32
N LEU A 176 -1.13 16.65 -1.29
CA LEU A 176 0.23 16.12 -1.45
C LEU A 176 0.21 14.66 -1.87
N ALA A 177 -0.57 13.81 -1.19
CA ALA A 177 -0.68 12.39 -1.49
C ALA A 177 -1.13 12.13 -2.95
N GLU A 178 -2.12 12.90 -3.42
CA GLU A 178 -2.59 12.84 -4.81
C GLU A 178 -1.48 13.28 -5.78
N SER A 179 -0.78 14.38 -5.48
CA SER A 179 0.32 14.86 -6.33
C SER A 179 1.42 13.80 -6.50
N LEU A 180 1.83 13.14 -5.41
CA LEU A 180 2.82 12.08 -5.43
C LEU A 180 2.32 10.84 -6.18
N GLY A 181 1.10 10.40 -5.86
CA GLY A 181 0.51 9.21 -6.46
C GLY A 181 0.23 9.38 -7.96
N PHE A 182 -0.26 10.54 -8.39
CA PHE A 182 -0.46 10.81 -9.82
C PHE A 182 0.87 10.82 -10.57
N ALA A 183 1.93 11.37 -9.98
CA ALA A 183 3.26 11.33 -10.57
C ALA A 183 3.82 9.90 -10.66
N ALA A 184 3.60 9.08 -9.62
CA ALA A 184 4.00 7.67 -9.62
C ALA A 184 3.23 6.88 -10.69
N THR A 185 1.92 7.07 -10.81
CA THR A 185 1.09 6.44 -11.86
C THR A 185 1.53 6.87 -13.26
N ALA A 186 1.74 8.17 -13.47
CA ALA A 186 2.18 8.71 -14.76
C ALA A 186 3.58 8.20 -15.18
N ALA A 187 4.43 7.83 -14.25
CA ALA A 187 5.75 7.28 -14.55
C ALA A 187 5.69 5.93 -15.30
N HIS A 188 4.59 5.21 -15.21
CA HIS A 188 4.37 3.95 -15.94
C HIS A 188 3.97 4.15 -17.42
N VAL A 189 3.65 5.36 -17.85
CA VAL A 189 3.31 5.63 -19.26
C VAL A 189 4.51 5.32 -20.16
N GLY A 190 4.28 4.49 -21.19
CA GLY A 190 5.31 3.95 -22.08
C GLY A 190 5.91 2.62 -21.62
N GLU A 191 5.56 2.14 -20.42
CA GLU A 191 5.96 0.82 -19.93
C GLU A 191 5.01 -0.27 -20.40
N ARG A 192 5.48 -1.52 -20.32
CA ARG A 192 4.68 -2.72 -20.53
C ARG A 192 4.57 -3.50 -19.23
N ALA A 193 3.35 -3.85 -18.86
CA ALA A 193 3.12 -4.70 -17.69
C ALA A 193 1.99 -5.71 -17.94
N GLN A 194 1.91 -6.68 -17.04
CA GLN A 194 0.77 -7.58 -16.97
C GLN A 194 -0.38 -6.90 -16.22
N VAL A 195 -1.58 -7.04 -16.77
CA VAL A 195 -2.84 -6.52 -16.21
C VAL A 195 -3.82 -7.68 -16.12
N ILE A 196 -4.45 -7.84 -14.96
CA ILE A 196 -5.57 -8.77 -14.76
C ILE A 196 -6.84 -8.04 -15.12
N VAL A 197 -7.69 -8.65 -15.93
CA VAL A 197 -9.02 -8.13 -16.26
C VAL A 197 -9.97 -8.39 -15.10
N ASP A 198 -10.50 -7.33 -14.50
CA ASP A 198 -11.44 -7.39 -13.36
C ASP A 198 -12.88 -7.29 -13.80
N GLY A 199 -13.15 -6.52 -14.88
CA GLY A 199 -14.49 -6.23 -15.36
C GLY A 199 -14.53 -5.87 -16.83
N ILE A 200 -15.77 -5.81 -17.32
CA ILE A 200 -16.11 -5.38 -18.68
C ILE A 200 -17.24 -4.37 -18.55
N GLU A 201 -17.05 -3.17 -19.07
CA GLU A 201 -18.02 -2.09 -19.01
C GLU A 201 -18.50 -1.68 -20.41
N GLU A 202 -19.80 -1.43 -20.54
CA GLU A 202 -20.38 -0.87 -21.75
C GLU A 202 -20.37 0.66 -21.64
N THR A 203 -19.66 1.31 -22.53
CA THR A 203 -19.56 2.77 -22.61
C THR A 203 -20.29 3.31 -23.86
N GLU A 204 -20.43 4.63 -23.99
CA GLU A 204 -21.00 5.25 -25.19
C GLU A 204 -20.17 4.98 -26.45
N ASP A 205 -18.86 4.77 -26.27
CA ASP A 205 -17.90 4.55 -27.36
C ASP A 205 -17.66 3.06 -27.68
N GLY A 206 -18.26 2.16 -26.90
CA GLY A 206 -18.14 0.70 -27.07
C GLY A 206 -17.92 -0.03 -25.76
N THR A 207 -17.36 -1.23 -25.83
CA THR A 207 -17.03 -2.06 -24.67
C THR A 207 -15.59 -1.77 -24.23
N GLU A 208 -15.39 -1.54 -22.95
CA GLU A 208 -14.11 -1.28 -22.33
C GLU A 208 -13.78 -2.40 -21.34
N LEU A 209 -12.53 -2.85 -21.28
CA LEU A 209 -12.05 -3.75 -20.25
C LEU A 209 -11.44 -2.92 -19.11
N ILE A 210 -11.81 -3.27 -17.89
CA ILE A 210 -11.24 -2.69 -16.68
C ILE A 210 -10.38 -3.75 -15.99
N GLY A 211 -9.18 -3.38 -15.61
CA GLY A 211 -8.26 -4.28 -14.91
C GLY A 211 -7.35 -3.56 -13.95
N HIS A 212 -6.42 -4.28 -13.37
CA HIS A 212 -5.35 -3.71 -12.55
C HIS A 212 -4.01 -4.33 -12.88
N ALA A 213 -2.96 -3.52 -12.84
CA ALA A 213 -1.58 -3.96 -12.98
C ALA A 213 -1.05 -4.55 -11.66
N TRP A 214 0.10 -5.22 -11.74
CA TRP A 214 0.74 -5.82 -10.55
C TRP A 214 1.04 -4.80 -9.44
N PHE A 215 1.23 -3.54 -9.80
CA PHE A 215 1.52 -2.42 -8.89
C PHE A 215 0.28 -1.69 -8.36
N GLN A 216 -0.93 -2.14 -8.71
CA GLN A 216 -2.20 -1.61 -8.23
C GLN A 216 -2.93 -2.66 -7.40
N ALA A 217 -3.35 -2.32 -6.19
CA ALA A 217 -4.23 -3.17 -5.41
C ALA A 217 -5.68 -3.00 -5.89
N PRO A 218 -6.42 -4.09 -6.15
CA PRO A 218 -7.80 -4.01 -6.58
C PRO A 218 -8.64 -3.15 -5.63
N ASP A 219 -9.61 -2.42 -6.15
CA ASP A 219 -10.58 -1.59 -5.42
C ASP A 219 -9.96 -0.43 -4.60
N SER A 220 -8.64 -0.20 -4.71
CA SER A 220 -7.95 0.76 -3.84
C SER A 220 -7.04 1.75 -4.55
N ASP A 221 -6.36 1.34 -5.61
CA ASP A 221 -5.21 2.06 -6.18
C ASP A 221 -5.46 2.56 -7.61
N GLY A 222 -6.70 2.62 -8.05
CA GLY A 222 -7.07 2.93 -9.42
C GLY A 222 -7.10 1.70 -10.33
N ALA A 223 -7.37 1.91 -11.61
CA ALA A 223 -7.56 0.86 -12.58
C ALA A 223 -6.76 1.10 -13.86
N VAL A 224 -6.77 0.11 -14.73
CA VAL A 224 -6.27 0.18 -16.11
C VAL A 224 -7.46 0.05 -17.04
N HIS A 225 -7.63 1.03 -17.91
CA HIS A 225 -8.65 1.08 -18.96
C HIS A 225 -8.07 0.58 -20.27
N LEU A 226 -8.70 -0.41 -20.88
CA LEU A 226 -8.22 -1.06 -22.08
C LEU A 226 -9.29 -1.08 -23.15
N ASP A 227 -8.90 -0.85 -24.40
CA ASP A 227 -9.79 -1.09 -25.53
C ASP A 227 -10.30 -2.55 -25.50
N ALA A 228 -11.57 -2.74 -25.82
CA ALA A 228 -12.19 -4.05 -25.85
C ALA A 228 -11.45 -4.99 -26.83
N ASN A 229 -11.15 -6.18 -26.34
CA ASN A 229 -10.69 -7.30 -27.15
C ASN A 229 -11.50 -8.57 -26.76
N GLU A 230 -11.10 -9.73 -27.25
CA GLU A 230 -11.79 -11.00 -26.94
C GLU A 230 -11.44 -11.57 -25.54
N ALA A 231 -10.92 -10.74 -24.60
CA ALA A 231 -10.55 -11.18 -23.27
C ALA A 231 -11.74 -11.32 -22.33
N SER A 232 -11.57 -12.13 -21.31
CA SER A 232 -12.56 -12.43 -20.28
C SER A 232 -12.05 -11.98 -18.91
N VAL A 233 -12.96 -11.74 -17.98
CA VAL A 233 -12.61 -11.48 -16.57
C VAL A 233 -11.76 -12.62 -16.03
N GLY A 234 -10.63 -12.26 -15.40
CA GLY A 234 -9.61 -13.18 -14.90
C GLY A 234 -8.45 -13.46 -15.85
N ASP A 235 -8.54 -13.02 -17.11
CA ASP A 235 -7.40 -13.14 -18.03
C ASP A 235 -6.28 -12.17 -17.64
N ILE A 236 -5.04 -12.59 -17.84
CA ILE A 236 -3.85 -11.75 -17.66
C ILE A 236 -3.31 -11.36 -19.04
N LEU A 237 -3.31 -10.07 -19.32
CA LEU A 237 -2.91 -9.49 -20.59
C LEU A 237 -1.60 -8.73 -20.44
N THR A 238 -0.77 -8.73 -21.50
CA THR A 238 0.36 -7.80 -21.58
C THR A 238 -0.13 -6.50 -22.19
N VAL A 239 0.06 -5.39 -21.48
CA VAL A 239 -0.46 -4.06 -21.83
C VAL A 239 0.68 -3.07 -21.93
N GLU A 240 0.67 -2.21 -22.94
CA GLU A 240 1.50 -1.02 -23.04
C GLU A 240 0.65 0.19 -22.61
N PHE A 241 1.10 0.91 -21.57
CA PHE A 241 0.39 2.09 -21.07
C PHE A 241 0.68 3.29 -21.96
N THR A 242 -0.38 3.96 -22.42
CA THR A 242 -0.29 5.06 -23.38
C THR A 242 -0.59 6.41 -22.78
N ASP A 243 -1.37 6.44 -21.69
CA ASP A 243 -1.75 7.68 -20.99
C ASP A 243 -2.10 7.38 -19.53
N SER A 244 -2.23 8.43 -18.71
CA SER A 244 -2.64 8.35 -17.32
C SER A 244 -3.55 9.51 -16.94
N PHE A 245 -4.51 9.26 -16.07
CA PHE A 245 -5.37 10.28 -15.49
C PHE A 245 -5.57 9.99 -14.00
N CYS A 246 -5.08 10.85 -13.13
CA CYS A 246 -5.06 10.61 -11.69
C CYS A 246 -4.34 9.29 -11.37
N TYR A 247 -5.04 8.34 -10.76
CA TYR A 247 -4.55 6.99 -10.47
C TYR A 247 -4.89 5.96 -11.57
N GLU A 248 -5.60 6.39 -12.62
CA GLU A 248 -6.01 5.52 -13.72
C GLU A 248 -4.94 5.49 -14.81
N LEU A 249 -4.77 4.34 -15.45
CA LEU A 249 -3.94 4.15 -16.61
C LEU A 249 -4.80 3.78 -17.82
N ILE A 250 -4.40 4.25 -18.99
CA ILE A 250 -4.97 3.87 -20.27
C ILE A 250 -3.92 3.09 -21.03
N GLY A 251 -4.30 1.95 -21.59
CA GLY A 251 -3.38 1.12 -22.33
C GLY A 251 -4.01 0.32 -23.44
N HIS A 252 -3.18 -0.33 -24.23
CA HIS A 252 -3.62 -1.27 -25.24
C HIS A 252 -2.90 -2.60 -25.09
N VAL A 253 -3.59 -3.67 -25.43
CA VAL A 253 -3.04 -5.03 -25.36
C VAL A 253 -1.98 -5.20 -26.44
N VAL A 254 -0.83 -5.74 -26.05
CA VAL A 254 0.28 -6.04 -26.96
C VAL A 254 0.57 -7.54 -26.98
N GLU A 255 1.05 -8.05 -28.14
CA GLU A 255 1.43 -9.45 -28.31
C GLU A 255 2.75 -9.81 -27.60
#